data_31fc49f90a848ea9a51054b59c08eaaf
#
_entry.id   31fc49f90a848ea9a51054b59c08eaaf
#
_cell.length_a   1.000
_cell.length_b   1.000
_cell.length_c   1.000
_cell.angle_alpha   90.00
_cell.angle_beta   90.00
_cell.angle_gamma   90.00
#
_symmetry.space_group_name_H-M   'P 1'
#
loop_
_entity.id
_entity.type
_entity.pdbx_description
1 polymer ?
#
loop_
_entity_poly.entity_id
_entity_poly.type
_entity_poly.pdbx_seq_one_letter_code
_entity_poly.pdbx_strand_id
1 'polypeptide(L)'
;MNYEQGGSGTEPSEGFNLRVSVGILVRVIFKNPENEKIMLALERTSTSIKSEGKSRVVVRTKPFGGGARILNPNELMNLIGDFHYDSGRSQEESDFRILVNPGNWEKILVVCREHLSGKRVGVIDFSPVRELTEEFQDSLHIQLRSQDYSLTPRGMRIEDELTPTENVNAPGFPTKRIYILYDAWLKSSVLMKMIMANSSKYSDANLEEMACEDAKKGGKGRANAMLSVSLNQLLDFYRSVQHDGKESPMLFMGHQLEWNVRALLELSDE
;
A
#
# COMPACT_ATOMS: atom_id res chain seq x y z
N MET A 1 -17.35 24.91 -24.47
CA MET A 1 -17.10 25.38 -23.10
C MET A 1 -15.82 24.73 -22.64
N ASN A 2 -14.75 25.54 -22.57
CA ASN A 2 -13.42 25.08 -22.17
C ASN A 2 -13.38 24.95 -20.64
N TYR A 3 -13.26 23.74 -20.13
CA TYR A 3 -12.86 23.51 -18.73
C TYR A 3 -11.33 23.62 -18.66
N GLU A 4 -10.85 24.80 -18.29
CA GLU A 4 -9.50 24.96 -17.79
C GLU A 4 -9.39 24.17 -16.48
N GLN A 5 -8.69 23.05 -16.53
CA GLN A 5 -8.17 22.38 -15.33
C GLN A 5 -7.00 23.22 -14.82
N GLY A 6 -7.31 24.21 -13.99
CA GLY A 6 -6.34 24.92 -13.17
C GLY A 6 -5.78 23.99 -12.11
N GLY A 7 -4.73 23.27 -12.43
CA GLY A 7 -3.85 22.68 -11.45
C GLY A 7 -3.14 23.82 -10.72
N SER A 8 -3.68 24.26 -9.57
CA SER A 8 -2.97 25.12 -8.64
C SER A 8 -1.85 24.28 -8.01
N GLY A 9 -0.72 24.18 -8.70
CA GLY A 9 0.53 23.81 -8.06
C GLY A 9 0.82 24.89 -7.02
N THR A 10 0.50 24.59 -5.77
CA THR A 10 0.97 25.41 -4.64
C THR A 10 2.48 25.42 -4.71
N GLU A 11 3.07 26.59 -5.00
CA GLU A 11 4.50 26.79 -4.81
C GLU A 11 4.86 26.35 -3.40
N PRO A 12 6.01 25.64 -3.21
CA PRO A 12 6.42 25.20 -1.89
C PRO A 12 6.57 26.44 -1.02
N SER A 13 5.71 26.57 0.00
CA SER A 13 5.86 27.60 1.01
C SER A 13 7.23 27.39 1.66
N GLU A 14 7.98 28.47 1.90
CA GLU A 14 9.32 28.41 2.46
C GLU A 14 9.36 27.46 3.68
N GLY A 15 10.13 26.39 3.59
CA GLY A 15 10.37 25.41 4.65
C GLY A 15 9.65 24.06 4.55
N PHE A 16 8.63 23.89 3.72
CA PHE A 16 7.90 22.62 3.56
C PHE A 16 8.40 21.87 2.31
N ASN A 17 9.59 21.27 2.40
CA ASN A 17 10.27 20.68 1.25
C ASN A 17 10.57 19.18 1.40
N LEU A 18 9.98 18.52 2.40
CA LEU A 18 10.02 17.08 2.59
C LEU A 18 8.61 16.50 2.58
N ARG A 19 8.34 15.56 1.69
CA ARG A 19 7.11 14.77 1.73
C ARG A 19 7.31 13.56 2.64
N VAL A 20 6.37 13.34 3.56
CA VAL A 20 6.32 12.14 4.40
C VAL A 20 5.02 11.39 4.13
N SER A 21 5.13 10.10 3.91
CA SER A 21 4.00 9.20 3.73
C SER A 21 4.08 8.06 4.74
N VAL A 22 3.01 7.86 5.51
CA VAL A 22 2.90 6.74 6.45
C VAL A 22 1.85 5.78 5.93
N GLY A 23 2.23 4.53 5.74
CA GLY A 23 1.37 3.46 5.25
C GLY A 23 1.32 2.28 6.21
N ILE A 24 0.25 1.51 6.11
CA ILE A 24 0.07 0.25 6.80
C ILE A 24 0.19 -0.84 5.75
N LEU A 25 1.02 -1.84 5.99
CA LEU A 25 1.13 -3.01 5.13
C LEU A 25 0.86 -4.27 5.93
N VAL A 26 0.09 -5.17 5.34
CA VAL A 26 -0.29 -6.42 5.99
C VAL A 26 0.14 -7.60 5.14
N ARG A 27 0.95 -8.46 5.74
CA ARG A 27 1.36 -9.73 5.18
C ARG A 27 0.32 -10.78 5.53
N VAL A 28 -0.56 -11.10 4.57
CA VAL A 28 -1.61 -12.11 4.76
C VAL A 28 -1.03 -13.49 4.48
N ILE A 29 -0.87 -14.29 5.52
CA ILE A 29 -0.16 -15.57 5.50
C ILE A 29 -1.11 -16.71 5.85
N PHE A 30 -0.93 -17.84 5.19
CA PHE A 30 -1.67 -19.07 5.52
C PHE A 30 -0.91 -20.33 5.11
N LYS A 31 -1.29 -21.46 5.69
CA LYS A 31 -0.86 -22.77 5.22
C LYS A 31 -1.79 -23.27 4.13
N ASN A 32 -1.22 -23.68 3.01
CA ASN A 32 -1.99 -24.34 1.96
C ASN A 32 -2.61 -25.64 2.51
N PRO A 33 -3.95 -25.78 2.48
CA PRO A 33 -4.63 -26.95 3.03
C PRO A 33 -4.26 -28.30 2.36
N GLU A 34 -3.69 -28.26 1.14
CA GLU A 34 -3.37 -29.45 0.39
C GLU A 34 -1.95 -29.97 0.62
N ASN A 35 -1.00 -29.08 0.90
CA ASN A 35 0.42 -29.46 0.95
C ASN A 35 1.22 -28.79 2.07
N GLU A 36 0.55 -28.13 3.03
CA GLU A 36 1.11 -27.46 4.21
C GLU A 36 2.16 -26.35 3.91
N LYS A 37 2.36 -25.96 2.65
CA LYS A 37 3.26 -24.88 2.28
C LYS A 37 2.75 -23.55 2.82
N ILE A 38 3.67 -22.71 3.28
CA ILE A 38 3.34 -21.34 3.69
C ILE A 38 3.14 -20.49 2.45
N MET A 39 1.96 -19.91 2.36
CA MET A 39 1.52 -19.06 1.27
C MET A 39 1.40 -17.61 1.74
N LEU A 40 1.69 -16.70 0.83
CA LEU A 40 1.42 -15.27 0.96
C LEU A 40 0.30 -14.91 -0.01
N ALA A 41 -0.73 -14.23 0.48
CA ALA A 41 -1.71 -13.58 -0.37
C ALA A 41 -1.30 -12.13 -0.65
N LEU A 42 -1.48 -11.72 -1.90
CA LEU A 42 -1.28 -10.35 -2.38
C LEU A 42 -2.53 -9.92 -3.15
N GLU A 43 -2.77 -8.63 -3.23
CA GLU A 43 -3.83 -8.08 -4.07
C GLU A 43 -3.30 -7.85 -5.49
N ARG A 44 -4.09 -8.23 -6.50
CA ARG A 44 -3.92 -7.80 -7.89
C ARG A 44 -4.98 -6.77 -8.23
N THR A 45 -4.57 -5.62 -8.68
CA THR A 45 -5.49 -4.57 -9.11
C THR A 45 -5.13 -4.07 -10.50
N SER A 46 -6.13 -3.94 -11.35
CA SER A 46 -5.96 -3.29 -12.64
C SER A 46 -6.22 -1.81 -12.51
N THR A 47 -5.43 -1.01 -13.18
CA THR A 47 -5.55 0.45 -13.19
C THR A 47 -5.38 0.97 -14.61
N SER A 48 -6.24 1.90 -15.02
CA SER A 48 -6.09 2.60 -16.29
C SER A 48 -5.05 3.71 -16.14
N ILE A 49 -3.97 3.62 -16.90
CA ILE A 49 -2.93 4.63 -16.97
C ILE A 49 -3.11 5.41 -18.29
N LYS A 50 -3.19 6.72 -18.20
CA LYS A 50 -3.19 7.59 -19.37
C LYS A 50 -1.76 8.05 -19.65
N SER A 51 -1.22 7.69 -20.79
CA SER A 51 0.09 8.16 -21.27
C SER A 51 -0.05 8.60 -22.72
N GLU A 52 0.40 9.81 -23.05
CA GLU A 52 0.43 10.36 -24.41
C GLU A 52 -0.91 10.26 -25.16
N GLY A 53 -2.03 10.49 -24.48
CA GLY A 53 -3.37 10.43 -25.07
C GLY A 53 -3.93 9.02 -25.28
N LYS A 54 -3.18 7.96 -24.93
CA LYS A 54 -3.62 6.57 -24.95
C LYS A 54 -3.91 6.09 -23.53
N SER A 55 -5.03 5.39 -23.35
CA SER A 55 -5.34 4.70 -22.10
C SER A 55 -4.83 3.27 -22.20
N ARG A 56 -3.97 2.87 -21.27
CA ARG A 56 -3.49 1.49 -21.10
C ARG A 56 -3.93 0.99 -19.74
N VAL A 57 -4.48 -0.20 -19.68
CA VAL A 57 -4.71 -0.90 -18.41
C VAL A 57 -3.46 -1.66 -18.03
N VAL A 58 -3.09 -1.60 -16.76
CA VAL A 58 -1.96 -2.32 -16.19
C VAL A 58 -2.43 -3.02 -14.94
N VAL A 59 -2.11 -4.31 -14.82
CA VAL A 59 -2.31 -5.07 -13.59
C VAL A 59 -1.07 -4.97 -12.73
N ARG A 60 -1.27 -4.62 -11.46
CA ARG A 60 -0.21 -4.54 -10.46
C ARG A 60 -0.54 -5.43 -9.29
N THR A 61 0.48 -6.08 -8.77
CA THR A 61 0.39 -6.92 -7.57
C THR A 61 1.02 -6.16 -6.42
N LYS A 62 0.26 -5.98 -5.36
CA LYS A 62 0.65 -5.21 -4.17
C LYS A 62 0.32 -5.94 -2.88
N PRO A 63 0.96 -5.58 -1.74
CA PRO A 63 0.52 -6.03 -0.42
C PRO A 63 -0.88 -5.52 -0.12
N PHE A 64 -1.55 -6.18 0.83
CA PHE A 64 -2.70 -5.58 1.49
C PHE A 64 -2.24 -4.39 2.32
N GLY A 65 -2.98 -3.30 2.28
CA GLY A 65 -2.67 -2.12 3.06
C GLY A 65 -3.03 -0.81 2.39
N GLY A 66 -2.88 0.26 3.14
CA GLY A 66 -3.24 1.62 2.70
C GLY A 66 -2.56 2.71 3.51
N GLY A 67 -3.06 3.92 3.39
CA GLY A 67 -2.56 5.06 4.13
C GLY A 67 -2.95 5.01 5.61
N ALA A 68 -2.03 5.34 6.52
CA ALA A 68 -2.41 5.68 7.88
C ALA A 68 -3.28 6.94 7.87
N ARG A 69 -4.21 7.07 8.83
CA ARG A 69 -5.09 8.25 8.92
C ARG A 69 -4.70 9.14 10.08
N ILE A 70 -4.70 10.45 9.85
CA ILE A 70 -4.54 11.44 10.90
C ILE A 70 -5.92 11.66 11.55
N LEU A 71 -6.08 11.22 12.80
CA LEU A 71 -7.31 11.37 13.57
C LEU A 71 -7.44 12.76 14.21
N ASN A 72 -6.34 13.32 14.65
CA ASN A 72 -6.30 14.62 15.31
C ASN A 72 -5.17 15.49 14.73
N PRO A 73 -5.46 16.28 13.67
CA PRO A 73 -4.46 17.13 13.02
C PRO A 73 -3.84 18.17 13.95
N ASN A 74 -4.65 18.78 14.84
CA ASN A 74 -4.14 19.81 15.76
C ASN A 74 -3.16 19.23 16.77
N GLU A 75 -3.45 18.06 17.32
CA GLU A 75 -2.54 17.37 18.23
C GLU A 75 -1.27 16.92 17.50
N LEU A 76 -1.40 16.41 16.26
CA LEU A 76 -0.25 16.07 15.45
C LEU A 76 0.65 17.29 15.21
N MET A 77 0.09 18.46 14.87
CA MET A 77 0.86 19.71 14.70
C MET A 77 1.60 20.09 15.97
N ASN A 78 0.98 19.95 17.14
CA ASN A 78 1.65 20.22 18.42
C ASN A 78 2.85 19.30 18.66
N LEU A 79 2.80 18.07 18.14
CA LEU A 79 3.86 17.07 18.34
C LEU A 79 5.01 17.19 17.33
N ILE A 80 4.68 17.38 16.06
CA ILE A 80 5.69 17.35 14.99
C ILE A 80 6.02 18.73 14.42
N GLY A 81 5.22 19.75 14.72
CA GLY A 81 5.24 21.08 14.09
C GLY A 81 4.26 21.15 12.90
N ASP A 82 4.25 22.31 12.25
CA ASP A 82 3.34 22.57 11.15
C ASP A 82 3.54 21.60 9.98
N PHE A 83 2.45 21.27 9.31
CA PHE A 83 2.44 20.47 8.10
C PHE A 83 1.30 20.88 7.15
N HIS A 84 1.41 20.49 5.88
CA HIS A 84 0.35 20.57 4.89
C HIS A 84 0.09 19.18 4.33
N TYR A 85 -1.13 18.86 3.96
CA TYR A 85 -1.40 17.66 3.18
C TYR A 85 -0.78 17.78 1.78
N ASP A 86 -0.27 16.68 1.24
CA ASP A 86 0.36 16.67 -0.09
C ASP A 86 -0.64 16.89 -1.23
N SER A 87 -1.94 16.73 -0.95
CA SER A 87 -3.02 16.93 -1.92
C SER A 87 -4.36 17.16 -1.20
N GLY A 88 -5.32 17.77 -1.92
CA GLY A 88 -6.70 17.90 -1.44
C GLY A 88 -7.33 16.53 -1.11
N ARG A 89 -7.04 15.50 -1.91
CA ARG A 89 -7.52 14.14 -1.64
C ARG A 89 -6.97 13.60 -0.31
N SER A 90 -5.68 13.76 -0.04
CA SER A 90 -5.09 13.32 1.22
C SER A 90 -5.72 14.04 2.41
N GLN A 91 -6.09 15.30 2.24
CA GLN A 91 -6.81 16.07 3.27
C GLN A 91 -8.23 15.54 3.48
N GLU A 92 -8.99 15.30 2.42
CA GLU A 92 -10.36 14.76 2.48
C GLU A 92 -10.41 13.38 3.13
N GLU A 93 -9.46 12.51 2.78
CA GLU A 93 -9.33 11.16 3.31
C GLU A 93 -8.60 11.11 4.67
N SER A 94 -8.08 12.26 5.15
CA SER A 94 -7.21 12.37 6.34
C SER A 94 -5.97 11.48 6.26
N ASP A 95 -5.48 11.18 5.06
CA ASP A 95 -4.30 10.35 4.83
C ASP A 95 -3.05 11.00 5.41
N PHE A 96 -2.19 10.19 6.06
CA PHE A 96 -0.88 10.66 6.51
C PHE A 96 0.11 10.76 5.34
N ARG A 97 -0.19 11.68 4.44
CA ARG A 97 0.65 12.09 3.32
C ARG A 97 0.79 13.61 3.40
N ILE A 98 1.90 14.04 3.96
CA ILE A 98 2.08 15.44 4.36
C ILE A 98 3.41 16.01 3.85
N LEU A 99 3.43 17.32 3.70
CA LEU A 99 4.61 18.13 3.45
C LEU A 99 5.04 18.77 4.76
N VAL A 100 6.30 18.62 5.11
CA VAL A 100 6.86 19.10 6.38
C VAL A 100 8.21 19.78 6.18
N ASN A 101 8.64 20.53 7.19
CA ASN A 101 10.02 20.92 7.30
C ASN A 101 10.88 19.67 7.60
N PRO A 102 12.02 19.46 6.90
CA PRO A 102 12.89 18.30 7.13
C PRO A 102 13.35 18.15 8.58
N GLY A 103 13.50 19.25 9.31
CA GLY A 103 13.83 19.22 10.74
C GLY A 103 12.77 18.54 11.64
N ASN A 104 11.57 18.31 11.12
CA ASN A 104 10.50 17.61 11.85
C ASN A 104 10.52 16.08 11.68
N TRP A 105 11.40 15.55 10.83
CA TRP A 105 11.47 14.12 10.54
C TRP A 105 11.61 13.24 11.79
N GLU A 106 12.55 13.55 12.67
CA GLU A 106 12.76 12.76 13.88
C GLU A 106 11.55 12.79 14.82
N LYS A 107 10.83 13.90 14.88
CA LYS A 107 9.60 13.99 15.69
C LYS A 107 8.51 13.08 15.12
N ILE A 108 8.38 13.00 13.79
CA ILE A 108 7.44 12.09 13.14
C ILE A 108 7.78 10.64 13.47
N LEU A 109 9.04 10.25 13.40
CA LEU A 109 9.48 8.91 13.78
C LEU A 109 9.15 8.57 15.23
N VAL A 110 9.38 9.51 16.15
CA VAL A 110 9.03 9.35 17.58
C VAL A 110 7.54 9.12 17.73
N VAL A 111 6.71 9.96 17.12
CA VAL A 111 5.24 9.84 17.18
C VAL A 111 4.78 8.47 16.63
N CYS A 112 5.31 8.03 15.49
CA CYS A 112 4.97 6.72 14.92
C CYS A 112 5.37 5.57 15.86
N ARG A 113 6.57 5.62 16.47
CA ARG A 113 7.03 4.62 17.45
C ARG A 113 6.18 4.58 18.71
N GLU A 114 5.76 5.73 19.21
CA GLU A 114 4.90 5.84 20.39
C GLU A 114 3.52 5.24 20.13
N HIS A 115 2.93 5.49 18.95
CA HIS A 115 1.68 4.87 18.55
C HIS A 115 1.81 3.35 18.41
N LEU A 116 2.89 2.88 17.75
CA LEU A 116 3.12 1.44 17.56
C LEU A 116 3.32 0.71 18.89
N SER A 117 3.96 1.35 19.87
CA SER A 117 4.16 0.80 21.22
C SER A 117 2.94 0.96 22.16
N GLY A 118 1.87 1.57 21.69
CA GLY A 118 0.67 1.86 22.49
C GLY A 118 0.84 2.97 23.56
N LYS A 119 1.98 3.67 23.57
CA LYS A 119 2.21 4.79 24.48
C LYS A 119 1.40 6.04 24.11
N ARG A 120 1.00 6.13 22.85
CA ARG A 120 0.14 7.19 22.33
C ARG A 120 -1.00 6.59 21.55
N VAL A 121 -2.18 7.16 21.71
CA VAL A 121 -3.41 6.75 21.00
C VAL A 121 -4.19 7.98 20.55
N GLY A 122 -5.07 7.84 19.58
CA GLY A 122 -6.03 8.88 19.18
C GLY A 122 -5.49 9.99 18.27
N VAL A 123 -4.20 9.98 17.90
CA VAL A 123 -3.62 10.97 16.97
C VAL A 123 -3.54 10.42 15.55
N ILE A 124 -3.15 9.15 15.42
CA ILE A 124 -3.00 8.46 14.15
C ILE A 124 -3.72 7.11 14.25
N ASP A 125 -4.39 6.71 13.17
CA ASP A 125 -4.96 5.36 13.01
C ASP A 125 -4.00 4.47 12.22
N PHE A 126 -3.45 3.46 12.88
CA PHE A 126 -2.64 2.39 12.28
C PHE A 126 -3.41 1.06 12.22
N SER A 127 -4.73 1.09 12.13
CA SER A 127 -5.53 -0.13 12.16
C SER A 127 -5.38 -0.97 10.88
N PRO A 128 -4.73 -2.14 10.94
CA PRO A 128 -4.66 -3.04 9.80
C PRO A 128 -6.02 -3.70 9.51
N VAL A 129 -6.95 -3.70 10.47
CA VAL A 129 -8.27 -4.32 10.33
C VAL A 129 -9.10 -3.61 9.27
N ARG A 130 -9.05 -2.28 9.24
CA ARG A 130 -9.75 -1.48 8.24
C ARG A 130 -9.28 -1.84 6.84
N GLU A 131 -7.98 -1.80 6.59
CA GLU A 131 -7.38 -2.11 5.30
C GLU A 131 -7.71 -3.53 4.83
N LEU A 132 -7.55 -4.51 5.72
CA LEU A 132 -7.89 -5.91 5.41
C LEU A 132 -9.37 -6.05 5.04
N THR A 133 -10.27 -5.41 5.80
CA THR A 133 -11.72 -5.51 5.57
C THR A 133 -12.10 -4.91 4.22
N GLU A 134 -11.58 -3.73 3.90
CA GLU A 134 -11.84 -3.03 2.63
C GLU A 134 -11.33 -3.88 1.45
N GLU A 135 -10.09 -4.36 1.48
CA GLU A 135 -9.49 -5.08 0.36
C GLU A 135 -10.05 -6.49 0.16
N PHE A 136 -10.40 -7.21 1.23
CA PHE A 136 -11.10 -8.49 1.11
C PHE A 136 -12.52 -8.34 0.56
N GLN A 137 -13.20 -7.25 0.93
CA GLN A 137 -14.50 -6.91 0.35
C GLN A 137 -14.37 -6.60 -1.15
N ASP A 138 -13.36 -5.83 -1.55
CA ASP A 138 -13.16 -5.43 -2.94
C ASP A 138 -12.73 -6.60 -3.85
N SER A 139 -11.87 -7.48 -3.35
CA SER A 139 -11.27 -8.56 -4.15
C SER A 139 -12.06 -9.87 -4.12
N LEU A 140 -12.71 -10.20 -3.01
CA LEU A 140 -13.43 -11.46 -2.81
C LEU A 140 -14.92 -11.28 -2.51
N HIS A 141 -15.39 -10.04 -2.28
CA HIS A 141 -16.74 -9.73 -1.82
C HIS A 141 -17.07 -10.41 -0.47
N ILE A 142 -16.08 -10.49 0.42
CA ILE A 142 -16.19 -11.13 1.72
C ILE A 142 -15.94 -10.12 2.82
N GLN A 143 -16.78 -10.14 3.84
CA GLN A 143 -16.51 -9.44 5.08
C GLN A 143 -15.68 -10.33 6.01
N LEU A 144 -14.41 -9.94 6.25
CA LEU A 144 -13.54 -10.59 7.22
C LEU A 144 -14.08 -10.43 8.63
N ARG A 145 -14.00 -11.50 9.41
CA ARG A 145 -14.35 -11.51 10.84
C ARG A 145 -13.07 -11.65 11.68
N SER A 146 -13.06 -11.09 12.88
CA SER A 146 -11.91 -11.18 13.78
C SER A 146 -11.46 -12.61 14.12
N GLN A 147 -12.38 -13.58 14.04
CA GLN A 147 -12.08 -15.00 14.25
C GLN A 147 -11.38 -15.68 13.06
N ASP A 148 -11.43 -15.08 11.87
CA ASP A 148 -10.89 -15.66 10.63
C ASP A 148 -9.37 -15.56 10.53
N TYR A 149 -8.75 -14.71 11.35
CA TYR A 149 -7.30 -14.48 11.35
C TYR A 149 -6.76 -14.10 12.72
N SER A 150 -5.46 -14.06 12.88
CA SER A 150 -4.77 -13.42 14.00
C SER A 150 -3.78 -12.39 13.47
N LEU A 151 -3.75 -11.23 14.13
CA LEU A 151 -2.84 -10.13 13.80
C LEU A 151 -1.66 -10.11 14.76
N THR A 152 -0.47 -9.88 14.22
CA THR A 152 0.75 -9.66 14.99
C THR A 152 1.49 -8.46 14.40
N PRO A 153 1.78 -7.42 15.20
CA PRO A 153 2.64 -6.33 14.73
C PRO A 153 4.06 -6.87 14.49
N ARG A 154 4.67 -6.44 13.38
CA ARG A 154 6.04 -6.83 13.00
C ARG A 154 7.04 -5.70 13.23
N GLY A 155 6.58 -4.47 13.21
CA GLY A 155 7.43 -3.31 13.40
C GLY A 155 7.20 -2.23 12.36
N MET A 156 8.24 -1.44 12.15
CA MET A 156 8.21 -0.29 11.27
C MET A 156 9.42 -0.34 10.34
N ARG A 157 9.17 -0.15 9.04
CA ARG A 157 10.21 0.02 8.05
C ARG A 157 10.23 1.45 7.54
N ILE A 158 11.41 1.97 7.34
CA ILE A 158 11.64 3.31 6.80
C ILE A 158 12.31 3.16 5.44
N GLU A 159 11.71 3.80 4.43
CA GLU A 159 12.36 4.03 3.15
C GLU A 159 12.77 5.50 3.10
N ASP A 160 14.08 5.71 3.16
CA ASP A 160 14.70 7.04 3.22
C ASP A 160 15.23 7.42 1.83
N GLU A 161 14.33 7.50 0.87
CA GLU A 161 14.68 7.97 -0.46
C GLU A 161 14.60 9.50 -0.51
N LEU A 162 15.74 10.14 -0.54
CA LEU A 162 15.84 11.59 -0.71
C LEU A 162 15.67 12.03 -2.18
N THR A 163 15.34 11.11 -3.08
CA THR A 163 15.07 11.42 -4.48
C THR A 163 13.72 12.11 -4.62
N PRO A 164 13.59 13.10 -5.52
CA PRO A 164 12.31 13.69 -5.83
C PRO A 164 11.32 12.63 -6.32
N THR A 165 10.11 12.67 -5.78
CA THR A 165 9.05 11.76 -6.20
C THR A 165 8.45 12.17 -7.54
N GLU A 166 8.13 11.20 -8.39
CA GLU A 166 7.32 11.40 -9.60
C GLU A 166 5.81 11.42 -9.28
N ASN A 167 5.44 11.40 -8.00
CA ASN A 167 4.05 11.45 -7.59
C ASN A 167 3.38 12.72 -8.14
N VAL A 168 2.32 12.55 -8.90
CA VAL A 168 1.55 13.63 -9.51
C VAL A 168 0.97 14.64 -8.50
N ASN A 169 0.79 14.23 -7.24
CA ASN A 169 0.25 15.08 -6.17
C ASN A 169 1.33 15.93 -5.48
N ALA A 170 2.60 15.52 -5.57
CA ALA A 170 3.73 16.24 -4.96
C ALA A 170 4.98 16.06 -5.83
N PRO A 171 4.97 16.54 -7.08
CA PRO A 171 6.09 16.37 -8.01
C PRO A 171 7.30 17.15 -7.51
N GLY A 172 8.48 16.50 -7.60
CA GLY A 172 9.75 17.11 -7.25
C GLY A 172 10.08 17.17 -5.75
N PHE A 173 9.21 16.67 -4.85
CA PHE A 173 9.51 16.62 -3.44
C PHE A 173 10.30 15.35 -3.08
N PRO A 174 11.43 15.44 -2.35
CA PRO A 174 12.03 14.30 -1.70
C PRO A 174 11.00 13.61 -0.81
N THR A 175 10.91 12.28 -0.88
CA THR A 175 9.88 11.54 -0.14
C THR A 175 10.53 10.54 0.80
N LYS A 176 10.10 10.57 2.07
CA LYS A 176 10.36 9.53 3.06
C LYS A 176 9.10 8.75 3.32
N ARG A 177 9.20 7.42 3.36
CA ARG A 177 8.06 6.54 3.63
C ARG A 177 8.29 5.75 4.90
N ILE A 178 7.23 5.66 5.70
CA ILE A 178 7.17 4.82 6.89
C ILE A 178 6.10 3.77 6.63
N TYR A 179 6.46 2.50 6.69
CA TYR A 179 5.52 1.39 6.66
C TYR A 179 5.38 0.76 8.04
N ILE A 180 4.16 0.71 8.54
CA ILE A 180 3.79 -0.03 9.75
C ILE A 180 3.36 -1.42 9.28
N LEU A 181 4.02 -2.45 9.80
CA LEU A 181 3.95 -3.81 9.26
C LEU A 181 3.25 -4.76 10.23
N TYR A 182 2.34 -5.56 9.69
CA TYR A 182 1.59 -6.58 10.42
C TYR A 182 1.62 -7.92 9.69
N ASP A 183 1.58 -9.01 10.45
CA ASP A 183 1.24 -10.34 9.95
C ASP A 183 -0.22 -10.65 10.28
N ALA A 184 -0.97 -11.05 9.27
CA ALA A 184 -2.31 -11.62 9.42
C ALA A 184 -2.26 -13.10 9.07
N TRP A 185 -2.26 -13.97 10.08
CA TRP A 185 -2.33 -15.40 9.89
C TRP A 185 -3.78 -15.85 9.75
N LEU A 186 -4.16 -16.34 8.57
CA LEU A 186 -5.51 -16.85 8.35
C LEU A 186 -5.73 -18.16 9.09
N LYS A 187 -6.91 -18.29 9.69
CA LYS A 187 -7.37 -19.49 10.43
C LYS A 187 -8.47 -20.24 9.67
N SER A 188 -9.25 -19.51 8.87
CA SER A 188 -10.38 -20.06 8.13
C SER A 188 -9.93 -20.82 6.89
N SER A 189 -10.09 -22.15 6.89
CA SER A 189 -9.80 -22.99 5.73
C SER A 189 -10.68 -22.64 4.51
N VAL A 190 -11.87 -22.12 4.76
CA VAL A 190 -12.77 -21.65 3.69
C VAL A 190 -12.16 -20.45 2.99
N LEU A 191 -11.67 -19.44 3.75
CA LEU A 191 -11.01 -18.28 3.16
C LEU A 191 -9.74 -18.66 2.39
N MET A 192 -8.92 -19.56 2.94
CA MET A 192 -7.70 -20.05 2.26
C MET A 192 -8.05 -20.65 0.88
N LYS A 193 -9.06 -21.52 0.83
CA LYS A 193 -9.54 -22.11 -0.43
C LYS A 193 -10.09 -21.05 -1.38
N MET A 194 -10.82 -20.05 -0.88
CA MET A 194 -11.35 -18.98 -1.71
C MET A 194 -10.25 -18.11 -2.32
N ILE A 195 -9.21 -17.77 -1.54
CA ILE A 195 -8.04 -17.03 -2.02
C ILE A 195 -7.34 -17.82 -3.13
N MET A 196 -7.08 -19.11 -2.91
CA MET A 196 -6.42 -19.97 -3.89
C MET A 196 -7.24 -20.11 -5.16
N ALA A 197 -8.56 -20.33 -5.03
CA ALA A 197 -9.47 -20.42 -6.18
C ALA A 197 -9.55 -19.10 -6.96
N ASN A 198 -9.60 -17.96 -6.26
CA ASN A 198 -9.59 -16.64 -6.89
C ASN A 198 -8.27 -16.39 -7.64
N SER A 199 -7.13 -16.73 -7.02
CA SER A 199 -5.80 -16.63 -7.63
C SER A 199 -5.69 -17.44 -8.93
N SER A 200 -6.25 -18.64 -8.97
CA SER A 200 -6.22 -19.51 -10.15
C SER A 200 -7.24 -19.14 -11.22
N LYS A 201 -8.33 -18.49 -10.83
CA LYS A 201 -9.46 -18.17 -11.74
C LYS A 201 -9.13 -17.01 -12.69
N TYR A 202 -8.40 -16.00 -12.22
CA TYR A 202 -8.18 -14.77 -12.96
C TYR A 202 -6.73 -14.67 -13.41
N SER A 203 -6.49 -14.57 -14.73
CA SER A 203 -5.22 -14.11 -15.28
C SER A 203 -5.14 -12.59 -15.29
N ASP A 204 -3.96 -12.03 -15.50
CA ASP A 204 -3.82 -10.56 -15.64
C ASP A 204 -4.59 -10.05 -16.87
N ALA A 205 -4.62 -10.82 -17.96
CA ALA A 205 -5.42 -10.48 -19.14
C ALA A 205 -6.92 -10.43 -18.85
N ASN A 206 -7.45 -11.34 -18.03
CA ASN A 206 -8.86 -11.28 -17.61
C ASN A 206 -9.15 -10.03 -16.78
N LEU A 207 -8.23 -9.64 -15.88
CA LEU A 207 -8.39 -8.42 -15.07
C LEU A 207 -8.34 -7.15 -15.93
N GLU A 208 -7.47 -7.12 -16.94
CA GLU A 208 -7.42 -6.01 -17.91
C GLU A 208 -8.72 -5.88 -18.68
N GLU A 209 -9.27 -7.00 -19.17
CA GLU A 209 -10.55 -7.03 -19.88
C GLU A 209 -11.71 -6.56 -19.00
N MET A 210 -11.82 -7.11 -17.78
CA MET A 210 -12.84 -6.70 -16.80
C MET A 210 -12.77 -5.21 -16.48
N ALA A 211 -11.58 -4.65 -16.30
CA ALA A 211 -11.39 -3.23 -16.04
C ALA A 211 -11.79 -2.36 -17.24
N CYS A 212 -11.47 -2.82 -18.47
CA CYS A 212 -11.91 -2.14 -19.69
C CYS A 212 -13.43 -2.17 -19.83
N GLU A 213 -14.08 -3.26 -19.49
CA GLU A 213 -15.55 -3.37 -19.52
C GLU A 213 -16.21 -2.49 -18.45
N ASP A 214 -15.65 -2.46 -17.23
CA ASP A 214 -16.12 -1.58 -16.17
C ASP A 214 -16.06 -0.10 -16.60
N ALA A 215 -14.94 0.30 -17.19
CA ALA A 215 -14.77 1.66 -17.71
C ALA A 215 -15.78 2.00 -18.83
N LYS A 216 -16.07 1.05 -19.73
CA LYS A 216 -17.08 1.24 -20.80
C LYS A 216 -18.49 1.44 -20.23
N LYS A 217 -18.79 0.84 -19.09
CA LYS A 217 -20.06 0.98 -18.35
C LYS A 217 -20.12 2.22 -17.47
N GLY A 218 -19.09 3.08 -17.49
CA GLY A 218 -18.98 4.30 -16.68
C GLY A 218 -18.44 4.08 -15.26
N GLY A 219 -17.89 2.90 -14.98
CA GLY A 219 -17.21 2.60 -13.74
C GLY A 219 -15.79 3.19 -13.66
N LYS A 220 -15.08 2.89 -12.59
CA LYS A 220 -13.72 3.41 -12.32
C LYS A 220 -12.64 2.76 -13.19
N GLY A 221 -12.98 1.77 -14.02
CA GLY A 221 -12.01 1.01 -14.82
C GLY A 221 -11.09 0.16 -13.96
N ARG A 222 -11.62 -0.47 -12.92
CA ARG A 222 -10.86 -1.31 -11.98
C ARG A 222 -11.43 -2.72 -11.92
N ALA A 223 -10.53 -3.68 -11.82
CA ALA A 223 -10.85 -5.06 -11.47
C ALA A 223 -9.81 -5.55 -10.47
N ASN A 224 -10.27 -6.20 -9.42
CA ASN A 224 -9.44 -6.70 -8.33
C ASN A 224 -9.52 -8.23 -8.26
N ALA A 225 -8.41 -8.85 -7.91
CA ALA A 225 -8.32 -10.26 -7.60
C ALA A 225 -7.19 -10.49 -6.60
N MET A 226 -7.11 -11.70 -6.07
CA MET A 226 -6.00 -12.09 -5.21
C MET A 226 -4.96 -12.87 -5.99
N LEU A 227 -3.71 -12.82 -5.52
CA LEU A 227 -2.63 -13.70 -5.91
C LEU A 227 -2.19 -14.48 -4.67
N SER A 228 -2.12 -15.80 -4.79
CA SER A 228 -1.58 -16.69 -3.76
C SER A 228 -0.26 -17.29 -4.27
N VAL A 229 0.83 -17.01 -3.57
CA VAL A 229 2.16 -17.49 -3.93
C VAL A 229 2.84 -18.16 -2.74
N SER A 230 3.77 -19.09 -2.99
CA SER A 230 4.61 -19.63 -1.92
C SER A 230 5.52 -18.54 -1.38
N LEU A 231 5.45 -18.31 -0.07
CA LEU A 231 6.28 -17.29 0.59
C LEU A 231 7.78 -17.58 0.38
N ASN A 232 8.20 -18.83 0.52
CA ASN A 232 9.59 -19.21 0.31
C ASN A 232 10.06 -18.95 -1.13
N GLN A 233 9.23 -19.31 -2.14
CA GLN A 233 9.59 -19.04 -3.53
C GLN A 233 9.71 -17.55 -3.82
N LEU A 234 8.85 -16.73 -3.23
CA LEU A 234 8.91 -15.28 -3.40
C LEU A 234 10.15 -14.70 -2.70
N LEU A 235 10.51 -15.20 -1.50
CA LEU A 235 11.73 -14.80 -0.80
C LEU A 235 12.99 -15.18 -1.57
N ASP A 236 13.06 -16.39 -2.10
CA ASP A 236 14.19 -16.86 -2.90
C ASP A 236 14.35 -16.03 -4.19
N PHE A 237 13.23 -15.74 -4.86
CA PHE A 237 13.21 -14.84 -6.01
C PHE A 237 13.73 -13.46 -5.63
N TYR A 238 13.21 -12.89 -4.55
CA TYR A 238 13.61 -11.56 -4.10
C TYR A 238 15.13 -11.48 -3.81
N ARG A 239 15.67 -12.46 -3.11
CA ARG A 239 17.11 -12.56 -2.84
C ARG A 239 17.95 -12.66 -4.12
N SER A 240 17.43 -13.36 -5.14
CA SER A 240 18.13 -13.50 -6.44
C SER A 240 18.20 -12.22 -7.26
N VAL A 241 17.17 -11.34 -7.14
CA VAL A 241 17.07 -10.09 -7.92
C VAL A 241 17.82 -8.92 -7.25
N GLN A 242 18.01 -8.96 -5.94
CA GLN A 242 18.66 -7.89 -5.16
C GLN A 242 20.10 -7.59 -5.58
N HIS A 243 20.77 -8.52 -6.25
CA HIS A 243 22.17 -8.38 -6.63
C HIS A 243 22.42 -7.39 -7.78
N ASP A 244 21.40 -6.99 -8.53
CA ASP A 244 21.56 -6.17 -9.73
C ASP A 244 21.39 -4.65 -9.51
N GLY A 245 21.01 -4.20 -8.32
CA GLY A 245 20.95 -2.76 -7.94
C GLY A 245 20.02 -1.88 -8.80
N LYS A 246 19.18 -2.46 -9.65
CA LYS A 246 18.29 -1.74 -10.55
C LYS A 246 16.87 -1.71 -10.01
N GLU A 247 16.28 -0.53 -9.99
CA GLU A 247 14.85 -0.26 -9.71
C GLU A 247 13.92 -0.77 -10.83
N SER A 248 14.17 -1.96 -11.36
CA SER A 248 13.26 -2.56 -12.32
C SER A 248 12.03 -3.10 -11.60
N PRO A 249 10.81 -2.96 -12.17
CA PRO A 249 9.64 -3.59 -11.59
C PRO A 249 9.91 -5.08 -11.45
N MET A 250 9.70 -5.62 -10.25
CA MET A 250 9.90 -7.04 -9.99
C MET A 250 8.84 -7.83 -10.74
N LEU A 251 9.28 -8.70 -11.67
CA LEU A 251 8.39 -9.59 -12.40
C LEU A 251 8.51 -11.01 -11.83
N PHE A 252 7.56 -11.41 -10.99
CA PHE A 252 7.53 -12.73 -10.37
C PHE A 252 6.43 -13.59 -10.99
N MET A 253 6.80 -14.73 -11.59
CA MET A 253 5.88 -15.66 -12.26
C MET A 253 4.92 -14.99 -13.26
N GLY A 254 5.38 -13.94 -13.95
CA GLY A 254 4.58 -13.17 -14.90
C GLY A 254 3.78 -12.02 -14.28
N HIS A 255 3.74 -11.88 -12.96
CA HIS A 255 3.05 -10.80 -12.26
C HIS A 255 3.99 -9.65 -11.95
N GLN A 256 3.58 -8.42 -12.28
CA GLN A 256 4.32 -7.21 -11.92
C GLN A 256 4.06 -6.87 -10.45
N LEU A 257 5.08 -7.04 -9.61
CA LEU A 257 5.03 -6.70 -8.19
C LEU A 257 5.32 -5.21 -7.99
N GLU A 258 4.50 -4.54 -7.22
CA GLU A 258 4.79 -3.17 -6.77
C GLU A 258 5.97 -3.15 -5.78
N TRP A 259 6.62 -2.00 -5.73
CA TRP A 259 7.79 -1.78 -4.88
C TRP A 259 7.56 -2.09 -3.40
N ASN A 260 6.38 -1.78 -2.89
CA ASN A 260 6.03 -2.02 -1.48
C ASN A 260 5.91 -3.50 -1.08
N VAL A 261 5.86 -4.44 -2.04
CA VAL A 261 6.00 -5.89 -1.74
C VAL A 261 7.35 -6.17 -1.09
N ARG A 262 8.39 -5.45 -1.49
CA ARG A 262 9.73 -5.54 -0.90
C ARG A 262 9.71 -5.29 0.62
N ALA A 263 8.95 -4.30 1.07
CA ALA A 263 8.84 -3.98 2.49
C ALA A 263 8.31 -5.15 3.33
N LEU A 264 7.47 -6.03 2.74
CA LEU A 264 6.99 -7.24 3.41
C LEU A 264 8.04 -8.35 3.54
N LEU A 265 8.99 -8.40 2.60
CA LEU A 265 9.93 -9.51 2.48
C LEU A 265 11.20 -9.29 3.31
N GLU A 266 11.63 -8.05 3.46
CA GLU A 266 12.87 -7.72 4.17
C GLU A 266 12.79 -7.86 5.70
N LEU A 267 11.59 -8.02 6.28
CA LEU A 267 11.41 -8.33 7.71
C LEU A 267 11.43 -9.83 8.03
N SER A 268 11.68 -10.68 7.06
CA SER A 268 11.59 -12.13 7.26
C SER A 268 12.82 -12.73 7.95
N ASP A 269 13.85 -11.94 8.20
CA ASP A 269 15.17 -12.39 8.67
C ASP A 269 15.50 -12.00 10.13
N GLU A 270 14.50 -11.51 10.95
CA GLU A 270 14.68 -11.28 12.38
C GLU A 270 13.91 -12.27 13.25
#